data_4c5f95a2adabad4504b371e7c9db3e83
#
_entry.id   4c5f95a2adabad4504b371e7c9db3e83
#
_cell.length_a   1.000
_cell.length_b   1.000
_cell.length_c   1.000
_cell.angle_alpha   90.00
_cell.angle_beta   90.00
_cell.angle_gamma   90.00
#
_symmetry.space_group_name_H-M   'P 1'
#
loop_
_entity.id
_entity.type
_entity.pdbx_description
1 polymer ?
#
loop_
_entity_poly.entity_id
_entity_poly.type
_entity_poly.pdbx_seq_one_letter_code
_entity_poly.pdbx_strand_id
1 'polypeptide(L)'
;MKIETEQALLGQESDMPGLSLLLDEQALLDVVQLQLPAADISRIRIDYLRYKPGTGCLAGLRVFDVLGRSQHAFARVLPRDSTAWPYQSRRLLKRSARDGRFSAHVLPAWHLLLASAVHDRRITALASLLHDPDMLTGHHSLPDDFRPWPAPHGTTGLLQDAPATLYDSRLFGQVLRYKPERRLVMRLQQDGRPRGLLRACIEHDFEATLAGAQLAQTVQSTPLLAVDAARHCLVLPWLA
;
A
#
# COMPACT_ATOMS: atom_id res chain seq x y z
N MET A 1 -0.48 -11.61 27.45
CA MET A 1 0.45 -10.51 27.10
C MET A 1 -0.06 -9.59 25.97
N LYS A 2 -0.63 -10.11 24.85
CA LYS A 2 -1.16 -9.26 23.77
C LYS A 2 -2.42 -8.48 24.16
N ILE A 3 -3.35 -9.12 24.87
CA ILE A 3 -4.64 -8.56 25.32
C ILE A 3 -4.46 -7.44 26.37
N GLU A 4 -3.54 -7.60 27.31
CA GLU A 4 -3.26 -6.58 28.33
C GLU A 4 -2.66 -5.29 27.72
N THR A 5 -1.83 -5.44 26.69
CA THR A 5 -1.25 -4.29 25.96
C THR A 5 -2.32 -3.54 25.15
N GLU A 6 -3.27 -4.26 24.55
CA GLU A 6 -4.38 -3.69 23.79
C GLU A 6 -5.37 -2.94 24.72
N GLN A 7 -5.72 -3.53 25.87
CA GLN A 7 -6.56 -2.87 26.89
C GLN A 7 -5.90 -1.63 27.50
N ALA A 8 -4.58 -1.68 27.74
CA ALA A 8 -3.84 -0.54 28.23
C ALA A 8 -3.81 0.61 27.20
N LEU A 9 -3.69 0.30 25.91
CA LEU A 9 -3.76 1.28 24.82
C LEU A 9 -5.15 1.94 24.74
N LEU A 10 -6.21 1.16 24.83
CA LEU A 10 -7.59 1.66 24.78
C LEU A 10 -7.91 2.55 26.00
N GLY A 11 -7.37 2.23 27.18
CA GLY A 11 -7.56 3.02 28.38
C GLY A 11 -6.83 4.37 28.37
N GLN A 12 -5.73 4.48 27.61
CA GLN A 12 -4.93 5.69 27.51
C GLN A 12 -5.43 6.68 26.44
N GLU A 13 -6.27 6.21 25.48
CA GLU A 13 -6.65 6.99 24.30
C GLU A 13 -8.18 7.10 24.16
N SER A 14 -8.84 7.53 25.24
CA SER A 14 -10.29 7.79 25.25
C SER A 14 -10.75 8.77 24.15
N ASP A 15 -9.82 9.61 23.67
CA ASP A 15 -10.10 10.63 22.66
C ASP A 15 -10.03 10.12 21.20
N MET A 16 -9.67 8.84 21.01
CA MET A 16 -9.63 8.20 19.68
C MET A 16 -10.72 7.12 19.53
N PRO A 17 -11.98 7.51 19.24
CA PRO A 17 -13.12 6.58 19.29
C PRO A 17 -13.02 5.41 18.28
N GLY A 18 -12.28 5.58 17.19
CA GLY A 18 -12.07 4.53 16.21
C GLY A 18 -10.88 3.62 16.47
N LEU A 19 -10.11 3.83 17.54
CA LEU A 19 -8.92 3.01 17.80
C LEU A 19 -9.30 1.55 18.06
N SER A 20 -10.37 1.30 18.82
CA SER A 20 -10.87 -0.06 19.09
C SER A 20 -11.21 -0.82 17.82
N LEU A 21 -11.77 -0.13 16.80
CA LEU A 21 -12.08 -0.74 15.51
C LEU A 21 -10.81 -1.19 14.75
N LEU A 22 -9.70 -0.47 14.91
CA LEU A 22 -8.43 -0.85 14.28
C LEU A 22 -7.67 -1.94 15.05
N LEU A 23 -8.20 -2.39 16.18
CA LEU A 23 -7.66 -3.52 16.96
C LEU A 23 -8.53 -4.78 16.82
N ASP A 24 -9.72 -4.66 16.23
CA ASP A 24 -10.68 -5.75 16.05
C ASP A 24 -11.23 -5.77 14.62
N GLU A 25 -10.80 -6.77 13.84
CA GLU A 25 -11.18 -6.94 12.43
C GLU A 25 -12.69 -7.14 12.26
N GLN A 26 -13.34 -7.84 13.20
CA GLN A 26 -14.79 -8.09 13.14
C GLN A 26 -15.58 -6.83 13.47
N ALA A 27 -15.22 -6.12 14.53
CA ALA A 27 -15.86 -4.85 14.88
C ALA A 27 -15.72 -3.80 13.75
N LEU A 28 -14.55 -3.74 13.12
CA LEU A 28 -14.35 -2.89 11.94
C LEU A 28 -15.24 -3.31 10.77
N LEU A 29 -15.34 -4.62 10.49
CA LEU A 29 -16.19 -5.15 9.44
C LEU A 29 -17.66 -4.82 9.68
N ASP A 30 -18.18 -5.04 10.89
CA ASP A 30 -19.58 -4.79 11.24
C ASP A 30 -19.95 -3.31 11.03
N VAL A 31 -19.09 -2.41 11.48
CA VAL A 31 -19.29 -0.97 11.26
C VAL A 31 -19.25 -0.61 9.77
N VAL A 32 -18.32 -1.18 9.02
CA VAL A 32 -18.18 -0.90 7.59
C VAL A 32 -19.40 -1.44 6.82
N GLN A 33 -19.88 -2.65 7.10
CA GLN A 33 -21.08 -3.20 6.47
C GLN A 33 -22.33 -2.38 6.79
N LEU A 34 -22.48 -1.93 8.04
CA LEU A 34 -23.59 -1.09 8.44
C LEU A 34 -23.58 0.28 7.74
N GLN A 35 -22.43 0.90 7.60
CA GLN A 35 -22.29 2.25 7.05
C GLN A 35 -22.16 2.28 5.52
N LEU A 36 -21.72 1.18 4.92
CA LEU A 36 -21.41 1.06 3.49
C LEU A 36 -22.01 -0.23 2.89
N PRO A 37 -23.33 -0.43 2.98
CA PRO A 37 -23.95 -1.69 2.54
C PRO A 37 -23.76 -1.96 1.05
N ALA A 38 -23.60 -0.93 0.23
CA ALA A 38 -23.36 -1.05 -1.21
C ALA A 38 -21.93 -1.47 -1.59
N ALA A 39 -21.02 -1.55 -0.61
CA ALA A 39 -19.63 -1.91 -0.89
C ALA A 39 -19.38 -3.43 -0.97
N ASP A 40 -20.40 -4.27 -0.66
CA ASP A 40 -20.37 -5.73 -0.73
C ASP A 40 -19.15 -6.37 -0.03
N ILE A 41 -18.73 -5.79 1.09
CA ILE A 41 -17.54 -6.24 1.82
C ILE A 41 -17.92 -7.44 2.70
N SER A 42 -17.20 -8.56 2.52
CA SER A 42 -17.42 -9.79 3.28
C SER A 42 -16.38 -10.01 4.39
N ARG A 43 -15.17 -9.43 4.26
CA ARG A 43 -14.11 -9.59 5.24
C ARG A 43 -13.14 -8.42 5.17
N ILE A 44 -12.62 -8.04 6.32
CA ILE A 44 -11.48 -7.12 6.45
C ILE A 44 -10.36 -7.84 7.21
N ARG A 45 -9.12 -7.61 6.80
CA ARG A 45 -7.93 -8.07 7.49
C ARG A 45 -6.98 -6.91 7.71
N ILE A 46 -6.42 -6.81 8.90
CA ILE A 46 -5.46 -5.77 9.28
C ILE A 46 -4.04 -6.35 9.13
N ASP A 47 -3.35 -5.98 8.04
CA ASP A 47 -2.00 -6.47 7.73
C ASP A 47 -0.89 -5.57 8.32
N TYR A 48 -1.23 -4.35 8.76
CA TYR A 48 -0.29 -3.39 9.32
C TYR A 48 -0.98 -2.41 10.25
N LEU A 49 -0.33 -2.08 11.38
CA LEU A 49 -0.78 -1.05 12.31
C LEU A 49 0.39 -0.16 12.71
N ARG A 50 0.13 1.15 12.73
CA ARG A 50 1.06 2.17 13.23
C ARG A 50 0.31 3.14 14.12
N TYR A 51 0.52 3.02 15.38
CA TYR A 51 -0.01 3.91 16.39
C TYR A 51 1.03 4.98 16.76
N LYS A 52 0.57 6.22 16.93
CA LYS A 52 1.33 7.36 17.44
C LYS A 52 0.50 8.04 18.55
N PRO A 53 0.92 7.95 19.82
CA PRO A 53 0.21 8.56 20.94
C PRO A 53 -0.15 10.03 20.66
N GLY A 54 -1.38 10.43 21.00
CA GLY A 54 -1.87 11.79 20.81
C GLY A 54 -1.98 12.29 19.35
N THR A 55 -1.56 11.48 18.36
CA THR A 55 -1.54 11.90 16.94
C THR A 55 -2.55 11.12 16.11
N GLY A 56 -2.67 9.81 16.32
CA GLY A 56 -3.57 8.96 15.60
C GLY A 56 -3.04 7.55 15.34
N CYS A 57 -3.88 6.75 14.72
CA CYS A 57 -3.56 5.38 14.31
C CYS A 57 -3.77 5.20 12.80
N LEU A 58 -2.86 4.50 12.15
CA LEU A 58 -2.91 4.18 10.72
C LEU A 58 -2.79 2.68 10.53
N ALA A 59 -3.78 2.08 9.87
CA ALA A 59 -3.80 0.67 9.53
C ALA A 59 -3.69 0.44 8.03
N GLY A 60 -2.96 -0.58 7.62
CA GLY A 60 -3.00 -1.16 6.29
C GLY A 60 -3.93 -2.35 6.30
N LEU A 61 -4.87 -2.36 5.38
CA LEU A 61 -5.97 -3.32 5.33
C LEU A 61 -5.93 -4.12 4.03
N ARG A 62 -6.47 -5.32 4.10
CA ARG A 62 -6.94 -6.09 2.95
C ARG A 62 -8.44 -6.28 3.09
N VAL A 63 -9.18 -5.75 2.12
CA VAL A 63 -10.64 -5.78 2.08
C VAL A 63 -11.07 -6.79 1.03
N PHE A 64 -11.98 -7.70 1.40
CA PHE A 64 -12.50 -8.75 0.54
C PHE A 64 -13.97 -8.50 0.26
N ASP A 65 -14.38 -8.67 -0.98
CA ASP A 65 -15.80 -8.64 -1.36
C ASP A 65 -16.45 -10.03 -1.19
N VAL A 66 -17.76 -10.11 -1.46
CA VAL A 66 -18.54 -11.36 -1.38
C VAL A 66 -18.11 -12.43 -2.40
N LEU A 67 -17.38 -12.03 -3.45
CA LEU A 67 -16.81 -12.95 -4.45
C LEU A 67 -15.39 -13.41 -4.09
N GLY A 68 -14.88 -13.02 -2.92
CA GLY A 68 -13.53 -13.36 -2.47
C GLY A 68 -12.41 -12.54 -3.13
N ARG A 69 -12.73 -11.56 -3.98
CA ARG A 69 -11.74 -10.64 -4.55
C ARG A 69 -11.23 -9.72 -3.46
N SER A 70 -9.95 -9.39 -3.48
CA SER A 70 -9.36 -8.54 -2.45
C SER A 70 -8.68 -7.31 -3.01
N GLN A 71 -8.75 -6.23 -2.26
CA GLN A 71 -7.99 -5.01 -2.54
C GLN A 71 -7.28 -4.49 -1.30
N HIS A 72 -6.17 -3.79 -1.51
CA HIS A 72 -5.45 -3.11 -0.45
C HIS A 72 -6.11 -1.76 -0.16
N ALA A 73 -6.23 -1.46 1.12
CA ALA A 73 -6.81 -0.24 1.64
C ALA A 73 -6.01 0.27 2.84
N PHE A 74 -6.33 1.45 3.30
CA PHE A 74 -5.86 1.95 4.58
C PHE A 74 -7.00 2.57 5.38
N ALA A 75 -6.87 2.50 6.70
CA ALA A 75 -7.73 3.21 7.63
C ALA A 75 -6.89 4.13 8.50
N ARG A 76 -7.40 5.32 8.80
CA ARG A 76 -6.77 6.28 9.71
C ARG A 76 -7.77 6.74 10.73
N VAL A 77 -7.41 6.63 12.00
CA VAL A 77 -8.12 7.23 13.12
C VAL A 77 -7.36 8.45 13.61
N LEU A 78 -8.09 9.52 13.88
CA LEU A 78 -7.57 10.76 14.43
C LEU A 78 -8.25 11.04 15.78
N PRO A 79 -7.57 11.76 16.70
CA PRO A 79 -8.19 12.25 17.92
C PRO A 79 -9.41 13.13 17.62
N ARG A 80 -10.36 13.22 18.57
CA ARG A 80 -11.58 14.03 18.44
C ARG A 80 -11.29 15.51 18.23
N ASP A 81 -10.29 16.02 18.90
CA ASP A 81 -9.83 17.41 18.86
C ASP A 81 -8.88 17.71 17.70
N SER A 82 -8.60 16.72 16.84
CA SER A 82 -7.65 16.86 15.73
C SER A 82 -8.07 17.95 14.76
N THR A 83 -7.28 19.01 14.67
CA THR A 83 -7.43 20.09 13.68
C THR A 83 -7.27 19.59 12.23
N ALA A 84 -6.62 18.45 12.05
CA ALA A 84 -6.42 17.82 10.74
C ALA A 84 -7.69 17.13 10.23
N TRP A 85 -8.65 16.75 11.08
CA TRP A 85 -9.85 16.01 10.72
C TRP A 85 -10.69 16.68 9.63
N PRO A 86 -11.09 17.96 9.74
CA PRO A 86 -11.94 18.60 8.73
C PRO A 86 -11.25 18.68 7.37
N TYR A 87 -9.95 18.89 7.34
CA TYR A 87 -9.17 18.96 6.12
C TYR A 87 -9.03 17.59 5.46
N GLN A 88 -8.63 16.58 6.22
CA GLN A 88 -8.41 15.24 5.70
C GLN A 88 -9.69 14.59 5.22
N SER A 89 -10.80 14.71 5.96
CA SER A 89 -12.11 14.18 5.59
C SER A 89 -12.64 14.80 4.31
N ARG A 90 -12.63 16.14 4.19
CA ARG A 90 -13.04 16.82 2.94
C ARG A 90 -12.18 16.42 1.74
N ARG A 91 -10.88 16.31 1.95
CA ARG A 91 -9.94 15.91 0.90
C ARG A 91 -10.17 14.49 0.44
N LEU A 92 -10.53 13.58 1.34
CA LEU A 92 -10.85 12.20 1.01
C LEU A 92 -12.15 12.09 0.24
N LEU A 93 -13.22 12.75 0.71
CA LEU A 93 -14.54 12.76 0.07
C LEU A 93 -14.52 13.32 -1.35
N LYS A 94 -13.72 14.35 -1.63
CA LYS A 94 -13.58 14.90 -2.99
C LYS A 94 -13.01 13.87 -4.00
N ARG A 95 -12.42 12.80 -3.56
CA ARG A 95 -11.85 11.72 -4.39
C ARG A 95 -12.78 10.55 -4.55
N SER A 96 -13.55 10.27 -3.50
CA SER A 96 -14.53 9.19 -3.45
C SER A 96 -15.51 9.22 -4.62
N ALA A 97 -15.87 10.42 -5.10
CA ALA A 97 -16.85 10.61 -6.17
C ALA A 97 -16.39 10.13 -7.57
N ARG A 98 -15.14 9.69 -7.73
CA ARG A 98 -14.57 9.38 -9.05
C ARG A 98 -14.26 7.90 -9.29
N ASP A 99 -14.13 7.11 -8.24
CA ASP A 99 -13.62 5.74 -8.34
C ASP A 99 -14.63 4.77 -7.72
N GLY A 100 -14.92 3.70 -8.43
CA GLY A 100 -15.89 2.64 -8.15
C GLY A 100 -16.04 2.08 -6.72
N ARG A 101 -16.41 0.82 -6.58
CA ARG A 101 -17.08 0.15 -5.45
C ARG A 101 -16.54 0.39 -4.03
N PHE A 102 -15.23 0.38 -3.80
CA PHE A 102 -14.62 0.70 -2.50
C PHE A 102 -13.53 1.74 -2.72
N SER A 103 -13.89 2.99 -2.59
CA SER A 103 -13.00 4.10 -2.92
C SER A 103 -12.49 4.80 -1.67
N ALA A 104 -13.28 5.68 -1.09
CA ALA A 104 -12.89 6.46 0.07
C ALA A 104 -14.14 6.85 0.88
N HIS A 105 -14.08 6.61 2.17
CA HIS A 105 -15.20 6.79 3.08
C HIS A 105 -14.74 7.50 4.36
N VAL A 106 -15.65 8.29 4.91
CA VAL A 106 -15.47 8.99 6.18
C VAL A 106 -16.51 8.48 7.16
N LEU A 107 -16.08 7.99 8.30
CA LEU A 107 -16.92 7.52 9.39
C LEU A 107 -16.78 8.49 10.59
N PRO A 108 -17.62 9.55 10.64
CA PRO A 108 -17.43 10.67 11.57
C PRO A 108 -17.57 10.26 13.04
N ALA A 109 -18.48 9.32 13.36
CA ALA A 109 -18.70 8.85 14.72
C ALA A 109 -17.43 8.26 15.35
N TRP A 110 -16.55 7.70 14.54
CA TRP A 110 -15.28 7.08 14.97
C TRP A 110 -14.04 7.90 14.63
N HIS A 111 -14.21 9.11 14.08
CA HIS A 111 -13.08 9.89 13.52
C HIS A 111 -12.18 9.03 12.63
N LEU A 112 -12.78 8.17 11.82
CA LEU A 112 -12.10 7.19 10.99
C LEU A 112 -12.25 7.54 9.50
N LEU A 113 -11.13 7.55 8.82
CA LEU A 113 -11.00 7.66 7.36
C LEU A 113 -10.65 6.29 6.81
N LEU A 114 -11.39 5.81 5.82
CA LEU A 114 -11.17 4.53 5.18
C LEU A 114 -11.05 4.72 3.68
N ALA A 115 -9.97 4.22 3.05
CA ALA A 115 -9.78 4.41 1.62
C ALA A 115 -8.98 3.27 0.97
N SER A 116 -9.26 3.05 -0.32
CA SER A 116 -8.42 2.21 -1.16
C SER A 116 -6.98 2.73 -1.20
N ALA A 117 -6.01 1.81 -1.32
CA ALA A 117 -4.58 2.14 -1.35
C ALA A 117 -4.21 3.09 -2.50
N VAL A 118 -4.94 3.11 -3.61
CA VAL A 118 -4.74 4.05 -4.73
C VAL A 118 -4.85 5.52 -4.31
N HIS A 119 -5.50 5.79 -3.18
CA HIS A 119 -5.62 7.12 -2.60
C HIS A 119 -4.49 7.52 -1.65
N ASP A 120 -3.54 6.62 -1.37
CA ASP A 120 -2.36 6.93 -0.57
C ASP A 120 -1.34 7.73 -1.41
N ARG A 121 -1.44 9.04 -1.32
CA ARG A 121 -0.60 9.96 -2.11
C ARG A 121 0.84 10.05 -1.68
N ARG A 122 1.18 9.52 -0.52
CA ARG A 122 2.57 9.52 -0.10
C ARG A 122 3.41 8.54 -0.89
N ILE A 123 2.77 7.50 -1.45
CA ILE A 123 3.41 6.58 -2.38
C ILE A 123 2.84 6.87 -3.77
N THR A 124 3.52 7.71 -4.52
CA THR A 124 3.04 8.25 -5.81
C THR A 124 2.75 7.18 -6.86
N ALA A 125 3.44 6.05 -6.79
CA ALA A 125 3.28 4.93 -7.71
C ALA A 125 1.95 4.16 -7.54
N LEU A 126 1.26 4.25 -6.40
CA LEU A 126 0.12 3.34 -6.12
C LEU A 126 -1.02 3.46 -7.12
N ALA A 127 -1.33 4.67 -7.55
CA ALA A 127 -2.41 4.89 -8.52
C ALA A 127 -2.16 4.15 -9.84
N SER A 128 -0.92 4.08 -10.30
CA SER A 128 -0.55 3.36 -11.51
C SER A 128 -0.33 1.86 -11.29
N LEU A 129 0.21 1.47 -10.15
CA LEU A 129 0.53 0.07 -9.85
C LEU A 129 -0.70 -0.78 -9.45
N LEU A 130 -1.74 -0.15 -8.91
CA LEU A 130 -2.93 -0.83 -8.37
C LEU A 130 -4.22 -0.50 -9.15
N HIS A 131 -4.09 0.04 -10.37
CA HIS A 131 -5.22 0.51 -11.17
C HIS A 131 -5.93 -0.59 -11.96
N ASP A 132 -5.54 -1.84 -11.85
CA ASP A 132 -6.14 -2.92 -12.64
C ASP A 132 -7.57 -3.24 -12.17
N PRO A 133 -8.58 -3.14 -13.06
CA PRO A 133 -9.96 -3.50 -12.76
C PRO A 133 -10.17 -5.02 -12.58
N ASP A 134 -9.27 -5.86 -13.09
CA ASP A 134 -9.37 -7.32 -12.98
C ASP A 134 -8.77 -7.86 -11.68
N MET A 135 -9.27 -7.38 -10.56
CA MET A 135 -8.84 -7.80 -9.21
C MET A 135 -9.15 -9.26 -8.85
N LEU A 136 -9.58 -10.09 -9.80
CA LEU A 136 -10.00 -11.47 -9.57
C LEU A 136 -8.87 -12.40 -9.06
N THR A 137 -7.62 -12.04 -9.32
CA THR A 137 -6.48 -12.93 -9.05
C THR A 137 -5.49 -12.39 -8.01
N GLY A 138 -5.70 -11.17 -7.49
CA GLY A 138 -4.69 -10.50 -6.65
C GLY A 138 -3.41 -10.14 -7.43
N HIS A 139 -3.44 -10.27 -8.75
CA HIS A 139 -2.38 -9.87 -9.66
C HIS A 139 -2.76 -8.56 -10.35
N HIS A 140 -1.84 -7.62 -10.38
CA HIS A 140 -2.00 -6.34 -11.05
C HIS A 140 -1.16 -6.33 -12.32
N SER A 141 -1.78 -6.05 -13.48
CA SER A 141 -1.03 -5.73 -14.69
C SER A 141 -0.26 -4.44 -14.44
N LEU A 142 1.03 -4.45 -14.73
CA LEU A 142 1.81 -3.22 -14.65
C LEU A 142 1.48 -2.33 -15.85
N PRO A 143 1.45 -1.00 -15.69
CA PRO A 143 1.24 -0.08 -16.79
C PRO A 143 2.26 -0.33 -17.92
N ASP A 144 1.84 -0.18 -19.17
CA ASP A 144 2.71 -0.37 -20.33
C ASP A 144 3.91 0.60 -20.33
N ASP A 145 3.76 1.76 -19.67
CA ASP A 145 4.81 2.75 -19.46
C ASP A 145 5.72 2.43 -18.27
N PHE A 146 5.37 1.43 -17.46
CA PHE A 146 6.25 0.90 -16.40
C PHE A 146 7.29 -0.03 -17.03
N ARG A 147 8.21 0.57 -17.76
CA ARG A 147 9.35 -0.14 -18.30
C ARG A 147 10.45 -0.18 -17.25
N PRO A 148 11.09 -1.34 -17.03
CA PRO A 148 12.34 -1.35 -16.28
C PRO A 148 13.32 -0.45 -17.02
N TRP A 149 13.66 0.70 -16.45
CA TRP A 149 14.60 1.63 -17.05
C TRP A 149 16.00 1.00 -17.03
N PRO A 150 16.77 1.14 -18.10
CA PRO A 150 18.20 0.94 -17.96
C PRO A 150 18.68 1.88 -16.86
N ALA A 151 19.55 1.41 -15.97
CA ALA A 151 20.13 2.23 -14.92
C ALA A 151 20.71 3.51 -15.54
N PRO A 152 20.62 4.67 -14.84
CA PRO A 152 21.09 5.93 -15.36
C PRO A 152 22.51 5.78 -15.90
N HIS A 153 22.74 6.35 -17.09
CA HIS A 153 24.02 6.34 -17.80
C HIS A 153 25.18 6.69 -16.85
N GLY A 154 25.99 5.73 -16.50
CA GLY A 154 27.12 5.82 -15.56
C GLY A 154 27.54 4.48 -14.98
N THR A 155 26.65 3.49 -14.98
CA THR A 155 26.96 2.08 -14.59
C THR A 155 27.08 1.21 -15.84
N THR A 156 27.82 1.65 -16.82
CA THR A 156 27.94 1.07 -18.17
C THR A 156 28.59 -0.30 -18.24
N GLY A 157 28.69 -1.04 -17.17
CA GLY A 157 29.37 -2.35 -17.22
C GLY A 157 28.53 -3.56 -16.74
N LEU A 158 27.46 -3.35 -15.97
CA LEU A 158 26.83 -4.46 -15.23
C LEU A 158 25.37 -4.74 -15.59
N LEU A 159 24.73 -3.93 -16.43
CA LEU A 159 23.33 -4.10 -16.80
C LEU A 159 23.11 -4.63 -18.22
N GLN A 160 24.15 -4.95 -18.95
CA GLN A 160 24.04 -5.61 -20.27
C GLN A 160 23.45 -7.02 -20.17
N ASP A 161 23.42 -7.62 -18.99
CA ASP A 161 22.88 -8.96 -18.74
C ASP A 161 21.47 -8.98 -18.13
N ALA A 162 20.77 -7.85 -18.00
CA ALA A 162 19.35 -7.90 -17.71
C ALA A 162 18.64 -8.61 -18.88
N PRO A 163 18.03 -9.78 -18.65
CA PRO A 163 17.55 -10.59 -19.74
C PRO A 163 16.52 -9.78 -20.55
N ALA A 164 16.77 -9.64 -21.84
CA ALA A 164 15.90 -8.96 -22.80
C ALA A 164 14.43 -9.44 -22.75
N THR A 165 14.20 -10.61 -22.14
CA THR A 165 12.90 -11.23 -21.90
C THR A 165 12.00 -10.47 -20.91
N LEU A 166 12.51 -9.48 -20.17
CA LEU A 166 11.67 -8.60 -19.35
C LEU A 166 10.89 -7.58 -20.18
N TYR A 167 11.23 -7.41 -21.46
CA TYR A 167 10.71 -6.33 -22.30
C TYR A 167 9.49 -6.73 -23.15
N ASP A 168 9.23 -8.03 -23.36
CA ASP A 168 8.32 -8.50 -24.42
C ASP A 168 7.04 -9.19 -23.94
N SER A 169 6.85 -9.40 -22.63
CA SER A 169 5.65 -10.05 -22.08
C SER A 169 5.08 -9.27 -20.91
N ARG A 170 3.77 -9.34 -20.74
CA ARG A 170 3.05 -8.66 -19.66
C ARG A 170 3.60 -9.08 -18.30
N LEU A 171 4.11 -8.11 -17.55
CA LEU A 171 4.49 -8.27 -16.16
C LEU A 171 3.26 -8.13 -15.28
N PHE A 172 3.09 -9.08 -14.36
CA PHE A 172 2.07 -9.01 -13.32
C PHE A 172 2.73 -8.74 -11.97
N GLY A 173 2.11 -7.88 -11.18
CA GLY A 173 2.55 -7.59 -9.83
C GLY A 173 1.62 -8.22 -8.79
N GLN A 174 2.16 -8.96 -7.83
CA GLN A 174 1.43 -9.42 -6.66
C GLN A 174 1.90 -8.64 -5.44
N VAL A 175 0.99 -7.97 -4.75
CA VAL A 175 1.33 -7.24 -3.53
C VAL A 175 1.69 -8.24 -2.43
N LEU A 176 2.94 -8.15 -1.95
CA LEU A 176 3.44 -8.91 -0.81
C LEU A 176 3.24 -8.14 0.50
N ARG A 177 3.42 -6.82 0.45
CA ARG A 177 3.31 -5.98 1.63
C ARG A 177 2.93 -4.55 1.26
N TYR A 178 1.91 -4.03 1.92
CA TYR A 178 1.56 -2.64 1.88
C TYR A 178 1.65 -2.04 3.29
N LYS A 179 2.44 -0.98 3.44
CA LYS A 179 2.52 -0.16 4.64
C LYS A 179 2.10 1.26 4.24
N PRO A 180 0.87 1.68 4.59
CA PRO A 180 0.35 3.00 4.23
C PRO A 180 1.32 4.12 4.59
N GLU A 181 1.44 5.10 3.68
CA GLU A 181 2.32 6.27 3.82
C GLU A 181 3.80 5.94 4.01
N ARG A 182 4.24 4.75 3.65
CA ARG A 182 5.65 4.34 3.72
C ARG A 182 6.13 3.60 2.50
N ARG A 183 5.52 2.46 2.17
CA ARG A 183 5.99 1.62 1.06
C ARG A 183 4.99 0.57 0.61
N LEU A 184 5.09 0.20 -0.64
CA LEU A 184 4.52 -1.00 -1.25
C LEU A 184 5.67 -1.93 -1.67
N VAL A 185 5.48 -3.23 -1.49
CA VAL A 185 6.38 -4.26 -2.00
C VAL A 185 5.56 -5.24 -2.83
N MET A 186 5.96 -5.46 -4.08
CA MET A 186 5.29 -6.38 -5.01
C MET A 186 6.28 -7.39 -5.54
N ARG A 187 5.84 -8.63 -5.67
CA ARG A 187 6.51 -9.65 -6.47
C ARG A 187 6.12 -9.45 -7.91
N LEU A 188 7.08 -9.24 -8.79
CA LEU A 188 6.89 -9.19 -10.22
C LEU A 188 6.96 -10.62 -10.78
N GLN A 189 6.00 -10.95 -11.64
CA GLN A 189 5.86 -12.26 -12.24
C GLN A 189 5.69 -12.12 -13.76
N GLN A 190 6.25 -13.08 -14.48
CA GLN A 190 6.09 -13.26 -15.91
C GLN A 190 5.86 -14.73 -16.16
N ASP A 191 4.79 -15.08 -16.89
CA ASP A 191 4.42 -16.47 -17.16
C ASP A 191 4.36 -17.35 -15.89
N GLY A 192 3.81 -16.77 -14.81
CA GLY A 192 3.69 -17.43 -13.49
C GLY A 192 5.00 -17.57 -12.71
N ARG A 193 6.13 -17.15 -13.26
CA ARG A 193 7.45 -17.25 -12.61
C ARG A 193 7.85 -15.91 -11.98
N PRO A 194 8.34 -15.89 -10.75
CA PRO A 194 8.86 -14.68 -10.14
C PRO A 194 10.12 -14.20 -10.88
N ARG A 195 10.18 -12.90 -11.20
CA ARG A 195 11.28 -12.26 -11.91
C ARG A 195 11.98 -11.19 -11.07
N GLY A 196 11.22 -10.49 -10.24
CA GLY A 196 11.78 -9.41 -9.46
C GLY A 196 10.90 -9.02 -8.28
N LEU A 197 11.46 -8.13 -7.47
CA LEU A 197 10.80 -7.49 -6.34
C LEU A 197 10.74 -5.99 -6.59
N LEU A 198 9.53 -5.47 -6.85
CA LEU A 198 9.30 -4.04 -6.94
C LEU A 198 9.11 -3.47 -5.54
N ARG A 199 9.78 -2.37 -5.26
CA ARG A 199 9.61 -1.58 -4.04
C ARG A 199 9.29 -0.14 -4.41
N ALA A 200 8.10 0.32 -4.08
CA ALA A 200 7.69 1.71 -4.15
C ALA A 200 7.76 2.33 -2.74
N CYS A 201 8.37 3.50 -2.63
CA CYS A 201 8.60 4.20 -1.37
C CYS A 201 7.98 5.59 -1.39
N ILE A 202 7.88 6.22 -0.24
CA ILE A 202 7.68 7.67 -0.17
C ILE A 202 8.98 8.37 -0.59
N GLU A 203 8.86 9.60 -1.09
CA GLU A 203 9.98 10.43 -1.53
C GLU A 203 11.12 10.49 -0.52
N HIS A 204 10.80 10.78 0.74
CA HIS A 204 11.79 10.87 1.81
C HIS A 204 12.62 9.60 2.05
N ASP A 205 12.02 8.41 1.85
CA ASP A 205 12.70 7.12 2.08
C ASP A 205 13.38 6.60 0.79
N PHE A 206 13.09 7.20 -0.38
CA PHE A 206 13.53 6.68 -1.66
C PHE A 206 15.05 6.77 -1.84
N GLU A 207 15.64 7.92 -1.57
CA GLU A 207 17.09 8.14 -1.71
C GLU A 207 17.92 7.15 -0.86
N ALA A 208 17.53 7.01 0.42
CA ALA A 208 18.21 6.06 1.31
C ALA A 208 18.03 4.61 0.84
N THR A 209 16.84 4.28 0.29
CA THR A 209 16.52 2.95 -0.23
C THR A 209 17.35 2.65 -1.48
N LEU A 210 17.46 3.63 -2.39
CA LEU A 210 18.27 3.53 -3.61
C LEU A 210 19.74 3.39 -3.29
N ALA A 211 20.29 4.24 -2.40
CA ALA A 211 21.67 4.15 -1.97
C ALA A 211 21.99 2.79 -1.34
N GLY A 212 21.09 2.25 -0.51
CA GLY A 212 21.25 0.91 0.06
C GLY A 212 21.25 -0.19 -1.01
N ALA A 213 20.40 -0.09 -2.04
CA ALA A 213 20.36 -1.04 -3.15
C ALA A 213 21.65 -0.98 -4.00
N GLN A 214 22.16 0.22 -4.28
CA GLN A 214 23.41 0.44 -4.99
C GLN A 214 24.63 -0.12 -4.21
N LEU A 215 24.64 0.10 -2.89
CA LEU A 215 25.68 -0.48 -2.03
C LEU A 215 25.62 -2.02 -2.05
N ALA A 216 24.42 -2.61 -1.97
CA ALA A 216 24.24 -4.07 -2.05
C ALA A 216 24.72 -4.62 -3.40
N GLN A 217 24.51 -3.89 -4.50
CA GLN A 217 25.04 -4.24 -5.81
C GLN A 217 26.56 -4.31 -5.80
N THR A 218 27.22 -3.35 -5.15
CA THR A 218 28.70 -3.30 -5.08
C THR A 218 29.30 -4.41 -4.20
N VAL A 219 28.64 -4.68 -3.05
CA VAL A 219 29.19 -5.60 -2.04
C VAL A 219 28.75 -7.04 -2.26
N GLN A 220 27.49 -7.26 -2.69
CA GLN A 220 26.86 -8.59 -2.76
C GLN A 220 26.62 -9.06 -4.20
N SER A 221 27.02 -8.30 -5.20
CA SER A 221 26.72 -8.55 -6.62
C SER A 221 25.23 -8.74 -6.89
N THR A 222 24.36 -8.14 -6.07
CA THR A 222 22.89 -8.19 -6.27
C THR A 222 22.51 -7.05 -7.22
N PRO A 223 22.17 -7.34 -8.48
CA PRO A 223 21.94 -6.28 -9.45
C PRO A 223 20.69 -5.47 -9.10
N LEU A 224 20.75 -4.16 -9.32
CA LEU A 224 19.56 -3.30 -9.34
C LEU A 224 18.99 -3.37 -10.77
N LEU A 225 17.80 -4.00 -10.92
CA LEU A 225 17.22 -4.29 -12.24
C LEU A 225 16.60 -3.05 -12.89
N ALA A 226 15.99 -2.18 -12.09
CA ALA A 226 15.36 -0.96 -12.59
C ALA A 226 15.20 0.10 -11.50
N VAL A 227 15.12 1.37 -11.92
CA VAL A 227 14.84 2.53 -11.07
C VAL A 227 13.86 3.44 -11.80
N ASP A 228 12.76 3.79 -11.16
CA ASP A 228 11.85 4.86 -11.57
C ASP A 228 11.88 5.95 -10.51
N ALA A 229 12.74 6.95 -10.69
CA ALA A 229 12.89 8.03 -9.74
C ALA A 229 11.64 8.93 -9.67
N ALA A 230 10.90 9.09 -10.77
CA ALA A 230 9.69 9.91 -10.81
C ALA A 230 8.56 9.30 -9.96
N ARG A 231 8.51 7.98 -9.90
CA ARG A 231 7.52 7.23 -9.09
C ARG A 231 8.10 6.71 -7.77
N HIS A 232 9.36 7.00 -7.46
CA HIS A 232 10.10 6.52 -6.28
C HIS A 232 10.06 4.99 -6.16
N CYS A 233 10.27 4.30 -7.28
CA CYS A 233 10.27 2.85 -7.39
C CYS A 233 11.65 2.31 -7.75
N LEU A 234 11.94 1.11 -7.25
CA LEU A 234 13.09 0.31 -7.69
C LEU A 234 12.69 -1.15 -7.83
N VAL A 235 13.39 -1.87 -8.71
CA VAL A 235 13.21 -3.30 -8.93
C VAL A 235 14.52 -4.02 -8.62
N LEU A 236 14.41 -4.99 -7.72
CA LEU A 236 15.48 -5.88 -7.32
C LEU A 236 15.25 -7.28 -7.90
N PRO A 237 16.26 -8.12 -8.06
CA PRO A 237 16.07 -9.50 -8.47
C PRO A 237 15.25 -10.26 -7.43
N TRP A 238 14.49 -11.24 -7.90
CA TRP A 238 13.89 -12.22 -7.02
C TRP A 238 14.97 -13.22 -6.59
N LEU A 239 15.25 -13.23 -5.30
CA LEU A 239 16.15 -14.23 -4.69
C LEU A 239 15.27 -15.42 -4.26
N ALA A 240 15.52 -16.58 -4.82
CA ALA A 240 14.82 -17.83 -4.51
C ALA A 240 15.27 -18.39 -3.16
#